data_a2a960618564526ca761e5bab0156c1f
#
_entry.id   a2a960618564526ca761e5bab0156c1f
#
_cell.length_a   1.000
_cell.length_b   1.000
_cell.length_c   1.000
_cell.angle_alpha   90.00
_cell.angle_beta   90.00
_cell.angle_gamma   90.00
#
_symmetry.space_group_name_H-M   'P 1'
#
loop_
_entity.id
_entity.type
_entity.pdbx_description
1 polymer ?
#
loop_
_entity_poly.entity_id
_entity_poly.type
_entity_poly.pdbx_seq_one_letter_code
_entity_poly.pdbx_strand_id
1 'polypeptide(L)'
;MRVRRVAVLIDGGFFLKRLPKLVEAQFCTTAKQVAETARHLCKRHVQRLSHSSADQDAEGLWLDHVYRLFYYDAMPYAGVSHHPILNQCIEFGKSDVASFRRELFSELRHKRKFALRLGYVTREGDWRLSPRVTKRILKIRGWLDHFEAVLLRGTTLPAYDEAFRCELREFIETMRELCPNDVYLGLRQKGVDMRIGLDIASMTLKHQVDTLILVTGDSDFVPAAKLARREGVEFLLDPLWQQVSDELNEHVDGVVSVFPKPAANGQSLIAA
;
A
#
# COMPACT_ATOMS: atom_id res chain seq x y z
N MET A 1 -5.68 17.90 34.86
CA MET A 1 -4.78 17.76 33.69
C MET A 1 -5.61 17.39 32.47
N ARG A 2 -5.54 18.13 31.38
CA ARG A 2 -6.35 17.81 30.17
C ARG A 2 -5.77 16.55 29.53
N VAL A 3 -6.61 15.55 29.29
CA VAL A 3 -6.23 14.33 28.61
C VAL A 3 -5.89 14.64 27.14
N ARG A 4 -4.70 14.29 26.69
CA ARG A 4 -4.25 14.49 25.31
C ARG A 4 -5.10 13.62 24.36
N ARG A 5 -5.69 14.22 23.35
CA ARG A 5 -6.52 13.54 22.35
C ARG A 5 -5.70 13.19 21.12
N VAL A 6 -5.59 11.91 20.83
CA VAL A 6 -4.78 11.37 19.72
C VAL A 6 -5.70 10.79 18.64
N ALA A 7 -5.45 11.12 17.38
CA ALA A 7 -6.01 10.39 16.25
C ALA A 7 -4.88 9.65 15.53
N VAL A 8 -5.14 8.38 15.17
CA VAL A 8 -4.24 7.58 14.34
C VAL A 8 -4.91 7.31 13.01
N LEU A 9 -4.22 7.64 11.93
CA LEU A 9 -4.69 7.52 10.57
C LEU A 9 -3.81 6.49 9.84
N ILE A 10 -4.40 5.37 9.44
CA ILE A 10 -3.68 4.28 8.76
C ILE A 10 -4.06 4.28 7.29
N ASP A 11 -3.09 4.53 6.40
CA ASP A 11 -3.21 4.19 4.99
C ASP A 11 -3.19 2.66 4.84
N GLY A 12 -4.34 2.07 4.56
CA GLY A 12 -4.52 0.63 4.51
C GLY A 12 -3.76 -0.03 3.36
N GLY A 13 -3.65 0.64 2.22
CA GLY A 13 -2.87 0.16 1.09
C GLY A 13 -1.39 0.05 1.43
N PHE A 14 -0.85 1.09 2.02
CA PHE A 14 0.52 1.13 2.52
C PHE A 14 0.75 0.11 3.63
N PHE A 15 -0.13 0.09 4.64
CA PHE A 15 -0.05 -0.83 5.77
C PHE A 15 0.00 -2.29 5.35
N LEU A 16 -0.95 -2.74 4.51
CA LEU A 16 -0.99 -4.12 4.02
C LEU A 16 0.25 -4.52 3.20
N LYS A 17 0.81 -3.58 2.44
CA LYS A 17 2.05 -3.82 1.67
C LYS A 17 3.29 -3.96 2.55
N ARG A 18 3.32 -3.23 3.68
CA ARG A 18 4.47 -3.21 4.60
C ARG A 18 4.42 -4.32 5.64
N LEU A 19 3.22 -4.66 6.09
CA LEU A 19 3.00 -5.55 7.23
C LEU A 19 3.75 -6.89 7.16
N PRO A 20 3.76 -7.63 6.03
CA PRO A 20 4.49 -8.91 5.94
C PRO A 20 6.02 -8.80 6.09
N LYS A 21 6.56 -7.57 6.04
CA LYS A 21 7.99 -7.30 6.24
C LYS A 21 8.33 -6.97 7.69
N LEU A 22 7.33 -6.76 8.53
CA LEU A 22 7.48 -6.23 9.88
C LEU A 22 7.06 -7.23 10.95
N VAL A 23 6.13 -8.12 10.61
CA VAL A 23 5.56 -9.07 11.54
C VAL A 23 5.61 -10.48 10.97
N GLU A 24 5.57 -11.48 11.84
CA GLU A 24 5.48 -12.88 11.42
C GLU A 24 4.14 -13.19 10.75
N ALA A 25 4.12 -14.24 9.92
CA ALA A 25 2.94 -14.64 9.15
C ALA A 25 1.68 -14.84 10.01
N GLN A 26 1.84 -15.35 11.23
CA GLN A 26 0.73 -15.53 12.17
C GLN A 26 0.02 -14.23 12.58
N PHE A 27 0.58 -13.06 12.31
CA PHE A 27 -0.01 -11.74 12.61
C PHE A 27 -0.55 -11.01 11.38
N CYS A 28 -0.36 -11.55 10.17
CA CYS A 28 -0.71 -10.85 8.93
C CYS A 28 -1.33 -11.71 7.83
N THR A 29 -1.66 -12.99 8.09
CA THR A 29 -2.19 -13.90 7.07
C THR A 29 -3.70 -13.76 6.92
N THR A 30 -4.46 -13.65 8.02
CA THR A 30 -5.93 -13.54 7.97
C THR A 30 -6.41 -12.10 8.23
N ALA A 31 -7.60 -11.80 7.76
CA ALA A 31 -8.24 -10.50 7.98
C ALA A 31 -8.34 -10.13 9.47
N LYS A 32 -8.69 -11.10 10.32
CA LYS A 32 -8.74 -10.93 11.78
C LYS A 32 -7.38 -10.58 12.38
N GLN A 33 -6.33 -11.31 11.99
CA GLN A 33 -4.97 -11.04 12.46
C GLN A 33 -4.49 -9.65 12.04
N VAL A 34 -4.74 -9.25 10.78
CA VAL A 34 -4.38 -7.91 10.29
C VAL A 34 -5.14 -6.82 11.04
N ALA A 35 -6.42 -7.02 11.34
CA ALA A 35 -7.21 -6.07 12.12
C ALA A 35 -6.72 -5.94 13.58
N GLU A 36 -6.31 -7.06 14.22
CA GLU A 36 -5.69 -7.02 15.54
C GLU A 36 -4.33 -6.33 15.51
N THR A 37 -3.52 -6.62 14.50
CA THR A 37 -2.20 -5.98 14.35
C THR A 37 -2.31 -4.48 14.08
N ALA A 38 -3.31 -4.03 13.31
CA ALA A 38 -3.60 -2.61 13.16
C ALA A 38 -4.01 -1.97 14.49
N ARG A 39 -4.82 -2.64 15.30
CA ARG A 39 -5.19 -2.18 16.64
C ARG A 39 -3.96 -2.12 17.58
N HIS A 40 -3.09 -3.12 17.50
CA HIS A 40 -1.86 -3.17 18.28
C HIS A 40 -0.91 -2.03 17.92
N LEU A 41 -0.73 -1.73 16.64
CA LEU A 41 0.03 -0.57 16.15
C LEU A 41 -0.48 0.73 16.81
N CYS A 42 -1.80 0.96 16.74
CA CYS A 42 -2.41 2.14 17.34
C CYS A 42 -2.19 2.20 18.86
N LYS A 43 -2.36 1.07 19.56
CA LYS A 43 -2.13 0.98 21.00
C LYS A 43 -0.70 1.39 21.36
N ARG A 44 0.30 0.85 20.68
CA ARG A 44 1.72 1.18 20.94
C ARG A 44 2.03 2.66 20.73
N HIS A 45 1.47 3.28 19.70
CA HIS A 45 1.62 4.71 19.48
C HIS A 45 1.04 5.54 20.62
N VAL A 46 -0.19 5.23 21.04
CA VAL A 46 -0.85 5.98 22.11
C VAL A 46 -0.15 5.79 23.46
N GLN A 47 0.26 4.56 23.79
CA GLN A 47 1.02 4.26 25.02
C GLN A 47 2.34 5.03 25.07
N ARG A 48 3.07 5.11 23.95
CA ARG A 48 4.30 5.89 23.85
C ARG A 48 4.08 7.38 24.18
N LEU A 49 2.96 7.96 23.74
CA LEU A 49 2.63 9.36 23.99
C LEU A 49 2.11 9.61 25.42
N SER A 50 1.44 8.63 26.01
CA SER A 50 0.89 8.75 27.38
C SER A 50 1.89 8.40 28.47
N HIS A 51 3.12 7.96 28.11
CA HIS A 51 4.14 7.45 29.05
C HIS A 51 3.62 6.33 29.96
N SER A 52 2.55 5.62 29.54
CA SER A 52 2.02 4.48 30.26
C SER A 52 2.94 3.30 30.12
N SER A 53 3.41 2.75 31.24
CA SER A 53 4.16 1.50 31.24
C SER A 53 3.25 0.34 30.77
N ALA A 54 3.82 -0.61 30.02
CA ALA A 54 3.09 -1.76 29.48
C ALA A 54 2.38 -2.60 30.55
N ASP A 55 2.86 -2.57 31.79
CA ASP A 55 2.37 -3.35 32.93
C ASP A 55 1.10 -2.78 33.62
N GLN A 56 0.69 -1.54 33.29
CA GLN A 56 -0.50 -0.93 33.90
C GLN A 56 -1.76 -1.03 33.02
N ASP A 57 -1.75 -1.87 32.02
CA ASP A 57 -2.83 -2.00 31.05
C ASP A 57 -4.01 -2.83 31.54
N ALA A 58 -4.89 -2.23 32.31
CA ALA A 58 -6.30 -2.63 32.25
C ALA A 58 -6.73 -2.39 30.76
N GLU A 59 -7.18 -3.44 30.12
CA GLU A 59 -7.59 -3.44 28.71
C GLU A 59 -8.61 -2.33 28.45
N GLY A 60 -8.17 -1.20 27.90
CA GLY A 60 -9.06 -0.09 27.57
C GLY A 60 -8.60 1.31 27.95
N LEU A 61 -7.76 1.49 28.97
CA LEU A 61 -7.34 2.84 29.43
C LEU A 61 -6.67 3.68 28.33
N TRP A 62 -5.88 3.06 27.45
CA TRP A 62 -5.25 3.76 26.34
C TRP A 62 -6.28 4.40 25.38
N LEU A 63 -7.49 3.82 25.30
CA LEU A 63 -8.57 4.36 24.47
C LEU A 63 -9.12 5.68 24.96
N ASP A 64 -8.92 6.04 26.23
CA ASP A 64 -9.37 7.32 26.79
C ASP A 64 -8.60 8.50 26.17
N HIS A 65 -7.36 8.25 25.75
CA HIS A 65 -6.54 9.20 25.00
C HIS A 65 -6.88 9.25 23.49
N VAL A 66 -7.67 8.29 22.99
CA VAL A 66 -7.98 8.19 21.57
C VAL A 66 -9.21 9.00 21.22
N TYR A 67 -9.05 9.94 20.31
CA TYR A 67 -10.19 10.57 19.62
C TYR A 67 -10.83 9.55 18.66
N ARG A 68 -10.03 9.05 17.68
CA ARG A 68 -10.48 8.07 16.68
C ARG A 68 -9.29 7.36 16.07
N LEU A 69 -9.49 6.09 15.66
CA LEU A 69 -8.57 5.28 14.88
C LEU A 69 -9.15 5.16 13.47
N PHE A 70 -8.51 5.76 12.51
CA PHE A 70 -9.00 5.73 11.13
C PHE A 70 -8.24 4.68 10.32
N TYR A 71 -8.96 3.93 9.52
CA TYR A 71 -8.39 3.04 8.52
C TYR A 71 -8.93 3.41 7.15
N TYR A 72 -8.03 3.82 6.28
CA TYR A 72 -8.34 4.27 4.93
C TYR A 72 -7.98 3.20 3.92
N ASP A 73 -8.92 2.84 3.07
CA ASP A 73 -8.71 1.86 2.01
C ASP A 73 -9.73 2.10 0.89
N ALA A 74 -9.76 1.23 -0.12
CA ALA A 74 -10.78 1.26 -1.15
C ALA A 74 -11.57 -0.04 -1.20
N MET A 75 -12.88 0.08 -1.48
CA MET A 75 -13.69 -1.08 -1.81
C MET A 75 -13.08 -1.79 -3.02
N PRO A 76 -12.91 -3.11 -2.95
CA PRO A 76 -12.34 -3.86 -4.06
C PRO A 76 -13.19 -3.72 -5.32
N TYR A 77 -12.54 -3.74 -6.47
CA TYR A 77 -13.23 -3.75 -7.75
C TYR A 77 -14.09 -5.01 -7.88
N ALA A 78 -15.36 -4.84 -8.25
CA ALA A 78 -16.33 -5.93 -8.35
C ALA A 78 -16.74 -6.25 -9.80
N GLY A 79 -16.13 -5.59 -10.79
CA GLY A 79 -16.46 -5.81 -12.20
C GLY A 79 -15.97 -7.16 -12.72
N VAL A 80 -16.40 -7.46 -13.95
CA VAL A 80 -16.01 -8.65 -14.69
C VAL A 80 -15.17 -8.24 -15.90
N SER A 81 -14.11 -8.97 -16.21
CA SER A 81 -13.31 -8.75 -17.42
C SER A 81 -12.80 -10.07 -17.98
N HIS A 82 -12.78 -10.17 -19.31
CA HIS A 82 -12.24 -11.33 -19.99
C HIS A 82 -10.71 -11.30 -19.99
N HIS A 83 -10.08 -12.35 -19.45
CA HIS A 83 -8.62 -12.43 -19.33
C HIS A 83 -8.00 -12.87 -20.66
N PRO A 84 -7.07 -12.09 -21.25
CA PRO A 84 -6.61 -12.34 -22.63
C PRO A 84 -5.77 -13.62 -22.79
N ILE A 85 -5.07 -14.08 -21.75
CA ILE A 85 -4.25 -15.30 -21.80
C ILE A 85 -5.06 -16.53 -21.38
N LEU A 86 -5.85 -16.42 -20.30
CA LEU A 86 -6.67 -17.54 -19.81
C LEU A 86 -7.88 -17.81 -20.67
N ASN A 87 -8.27 -16.87 -21.53
CA ASN A 87 -9.46 -16.91 -22.37
C ASN A 87 -10.75 -17.20 -21.58
N GLN A 88 -10.85 -16.64 -20.38
CA GLN A 88 -12.00 -16.79 -19.48
C GLN A 88 -12.37 -15.49 -18.79
N CYS A 89 -13.62 -15.36 -18.37
CA CYS A 89 -14.08 -14.23 -17.58
C CYS A 89 -13.62 -14.34 -16.13
N ILE A 90 -13.05 -13.25 -15.60
CA ILE A 90 -12.67 -13.13 -14.20
C ILE A 90 -13.64 -12.19 -13.50
N GLU A 91 -14.32 -12.70 -12.48
CA GLU A 91 -15.16 -11.92 -11.57
C GLU A 91 -14.29 -11.39 -10.41
N PHE A 92 -13.78 -10.18 -10.54
CA PHE A 92 -12.87 -9.58 -9.55
C PHE A 92 -13.49 -9.48 -8.15
N GLY A 93 -14.81 -9.29 -8.08
CA GLY A 93 -15.52 -9.25 -6.79
C GLY A 93 -15.53 -10.57 -6.02
N LYS A 94 -15.23 -11.70 -6.68
CA LYS A 94 -15.12 -13.02 -6.05
C LYS A 94 -13.68 -13.46 -5.79
N SER A 95 -12.71 -12.63 -6.12
CA SER A 95 -11.28 -12.93 -5.88
C SER A 95 -10.96 -13.01 -4.39
N ASP A 96 -9.91 -13.76 -4.06
CA ASP A 96 -9.41 -13.88 -2.69
C ASP A 96 -9.05 -12.51 -2.11
N VAL A 97 -8.46 -11.62 -2.91
CA VAL A 97 -8.16 -10.24 -2.52
C VAL A 97 -9.42 -9.47 -2.15
N ALA A 98 -10.50 -9.60 -2.94
CA ALA A 98 -11.75 -8.92 -2.65
C ALA A 98 -12.45 -9.49 -1.41
N SER A 99 -12.39 -10.79 -1.21
CA SER A 99 -12.93 -11.48 -0.05
C SER A 99 -12.18 -11.07 1.23
N PHE A 100 -10.85 -11.16 1.19
CA PHE A 100 -9.98 -10.72 2.28
C PHE A 100 -10.25 -9.27 2.69
N ARG A 101 -10.34 -8.34 1.71
CA ARG A 101 -10.61 -6.92 2.01
C ARG A 101 -11.97 -6.73 2.67
N ARG A 102 -13.03 -7.40 2.20
CA ARG A 102 -14.35 -7.32 2.82
C ARG A 102 -14.35 -7.84 4.26
N GLU A 103 -13.68 -8.97 4.50
CA GLU A 103 -13.52 -9.54 5.84
C GLU A 103 -12.76 -8.60 6.75
N LEU A 104 -11.63 -8.02 6.28
CA LEU A 104 -10.86 -7.05 7.05
C LEU A 104 -11.69 -5.82 7.42
N PHE A 105 -12.49 -5.31 6.50
CA PHE A 105 -13.37 -4.17 6.79
C PHE A 105 -14.47 -4.55 7.80
N SER A 106 -14.97 -5.77 7.74
CA SER A 106 -15.91 -6.29 8.74
C SER A 106 -15.27 -6.37 10.13
N GLU A 107 -14.09 -6.95 10.22
CA GLU A 107 -13.34 -7.05 11.47
C GLU A 107 -13.05 -5.68 12.11
N LEU A 108 -12.60 -4.72 11.29
CA LEU A 108 -12.30 -3.37 11.75
C LEU A 108 -13.54 -2.60 12.25
N ARG A 109 -14.71 -2.81 11.61
CA ARG A 109 -15.97 -2.17 12.05
C ARG A 109 -16.38 -2.57 13.47
N HIS A 110 -16.04 -3.78 13.90
CA HIS A 110 -16.37 -4.28 15.23
C HIS A 110 -15.36 -3.84 16.31
N LYS A 111 -14.25 -3.19 15.93
CA LYS A 111 -13.26 -2.72 16.88
C LYS A 111 -13.61 -1.34 17.43
N ARG A 112 -13.58 -1.21 18.75
CA ARG A 112 -13.86 0.06 19.44
C ARG A 112 -12.95 1.18 18.94
N LYS A 113 -13.52 2.37 18.69
CA LYS A 113 -12.86 3.58 18.20
C LYS A 113 -12.40 3.53 16.74
N PHE A 114 -12.47 2.41 16.04
CA PHE A 114 -12.15 2.36 14.61
C PHE A 114 -13.23 3.03 13.77
N ALA A 115 -12.79 3.74 12.74
CA ALA A 115 -13.63 4.33 11.70
C ALA A 115 -13.03 4.01 10.34
N LEU A 116 -13.79 3.31 9.50
CA LEU A 116 -13.40 3.04 8.12
C LEU A 116 -13.70 4.25 7.23
N ARG A 117 -12.77 4.57 6.35
CA ARG A 117 -12.87 5.61 5.33
C ARG A 117 -12.57 4.99 3.98
N LEU A 118 -13.60 4.51 3.30
CA LEU A 118 -13.43 3.71 2.09
C LEU A 118 -13.62 4.58 0.84
N GLY A 119 -12.57 4.62 0.02
CA GLY A 119 -12.64 5.01 -1.37
C GLY A 119 -13.19 3.89 -2.23
N TYR A 120 -12.88 3.92 -3.51
CA TYR A 120 -13.31 2.90 -4.47
C TYR A 120 -12.20 2.63 -5.48
N VAL A 121 -12.27 1.44 -6.10
CA VAL A 121 -11.37 1.06 -7.20
C VAL A 121 -12.12 1.17 -8.51
N THR A 122 -11.55 1.90 -9.46
CA THR A 122 -12.06 2.03 -10.83
C THR A 122 -11.18 1.31 -11.81
N ARG A 123 -11.77 0.85 -12.90
CA ARG A 123 -11.04 0.44 -14.09
C ARG A 123 -10.54 1.69 -14.83
N GLU A 124 -9.23 1.78 -15.03
CA GLU A 124 -8.59 2.79 -15.87
C GLU A 124 -7.87 2.13 -17.05
N GLY A 125 -8.58 2.04 -18.14
CA GLY A 125 -8.09 1.38 -19.34
C GLY A 125 -8.34 -0.13 -19.36
N ASP A 126 -7.55 -0.82 -20.16
CA ASP A 126 -7.68 -2.27 -20.40
C ASP A 126 -6.52 -3.06 -19.79
N TRP A 127 -6.37 -4.30 -20.18
CA TRP A 127 -5.28 -5.15 -19.78
C TRP A 127 -3.92 -4.54 -20.20
N ARG A 128 -2.97 -4.64 -19.30
CA ARG A 128 -1.60 -4.14 -19.47
C ARG A 128 -0.62 -5.29 -19.29
N LEU A 129 0.44 -5.28 -20.08
CA LEU A 129 1.55 -6.21 -19.93
C LEU A 129 2.43 -5.79 -18.73
N SER A 130 3.04 -6.76 -18.08
CA SER A 130 4.03 -6.50 -17.04
C SER A 130 5.20 -5.68 -17.60
N PRO A 131 5.88 -4.85 -16.78
CA PRO A 131 7.02 -4.07 -17.22
C PRO A 131 8.13 -4.93 -17.86
N ARG A 132 8.31 -6.16 -17.36
CA ARG A 132 9.26 -7.14 -17.90
C ARG A 132 8.96 -7.45 -19.37
N VAL A 133 7.71 -7.85 -19.65
CA VAL A 133 7.27 -8.21 -21.01
C VAL A 133 7.27 -7.00 -21.92
N THR A 134 6.76 -5.86 -21.45
CA THR A 134 6.78 -4.61 -22.21
C THR A 134 8.19 -4.22 -22.63
N LYS A 135 9.16 -4.27 -21.71
CA LYS A 135 10.57 -3.97 -22.00
C LYS A 135 11.15 -4.90 -23.07
N ARG A 136 10.80 -6.19 -23.03
CA ARG A 136 11.26 -7.18 -24.02
C ARG A 136 10.69 -6.89 -25.41
N ILE A 137 9.39 -6.62 -25.49
CA ILE A 137 8.72 -6.28 -26.77
C ILE A 137 9.33 -5.01 -27.38
N LEU A 138 9.58 -4.00 -26.55
CA LEU A 138 10.17 -2.75 -27.04
C LEU A 138 11.61 -2.89 -27.53
N LYS A 139 12.39 -3.80 -26.99
CA LYS A 139 13.74 -4.11 -27.50
C LYS A 139 13.71 -4.62 -28.95
N ILE A 140 12.78 -5.54 -29.23
CA ILE A 140 12.62 -6.12 -30.59
C ILE A 140 12.24 -5.08 -31.64
N ARG A 141 11.60 -3.99 -31.23
CA ARG A 141 11.21 -2.93 -32.17
C ARG A 141 12.37 -2.39 -33.01
N GLY A 142 13.57 -2.31 -32.44
CA GLY A 142 14.76 -1.86 -33.17
C GLY A 142 15.19 -2.77 -34.35
N TRP A 143 14.65 -3.99 -34.41
CA TRP A 143 14.96 -4.99 -35.42
C TRP A 143 13.88 -5.19 -36.49
N LEU A 144 12.78 -4.41 -36.42
CA LEU A 144 11.64 -4.57 -37.36
C LEU A 144 12.03 -4.41 -38.81
N ASP A 145 12.87 -3.43 -39.14
CA ASP A 145 13.34 -3.17 -40.53
C ASP A 145 14.12 -4.38 -41.07
N HIS A 146 14.85 -5.07 -40.21
CA HIS A 146 15.60 -6.28 -40.59
C HIS A 146 14.65 -7.46 -40.85
N PHE A 147 13.59 -7.62 -40.04
CA PHE A 147 12.57 -8.64 -40.27
C PHE A 147 11.79 -8.38 -41.56
N GLU A 148 11.46 -7.10 -41.83
CA GLU A 148 10.81 -6.70 -43.09
C GLU A 148 11.65 -7.01 -44.30
N ALA A 149 12.95 -6.69 -44.27
CA ALA A 149 13.86 -6.99 -45.34
C ALA A 149 13.97 -8.49 -45.66
N VAL A 150 13.95 -9.35 -44.61
CA VAL A 150 13.96 -10.81 -44.76
C VAL A 150 12.64 -11.33 -45.33
N LEU A 151 11.53 -10.88 -44.80
CA LEU A 151 10.19 -11.39 -45.15
C LEU A 151 9.73 -10.93 -46.51
N LEU A 152 9.98 -9.65 -46.89
CA LEU A 152 9.45 -9.04 -48.11
C LEU A 152 10.42 -9.07 -49.27
N ARG A 153 11.73 -9.05 -49.02
CA ARG A 153 12.75 -8.97 -50.07
C ARG A 153 13.51 -10.28 -50.30
N GLY A 154 13.21 -11.31 -49.52
CA GLY A 154 13.88 -12.61 -49.64
C GLY A 154 15.39 -12.56 -49.38
N THR A 155 15.85 -11.50 -48.74
CA THR A 155 17.27 -11.37 -48.38
C THR A 155 17.62 -12.39 -47.32
N THR A 156 18.69 -13.14 -47.53
CA THR A 156 19.26 -13.99 -46.48
C THR A 156 19.66 -13.09 -45.34
N LEU A 157 19.27 -13.47 -44.10
CA LEU A 157 19.75 -12.80 -42.90
C LEU A 157 21.29 -12.70 -42.97
N PRO A 158 21.89 -11.50 -42.92
CA PRO A 158 23.33 -11.38 -42.77
C PRO A 158 23.80 -12.22 -41.58
N ALA A 159 25.07 -12.60 -41.51
CA ALA A 159 25.59 -13.26 -40.31
C ALA A 159 25.41 -12.29 -39.14
N TYR A 160 24.26 -12.45 -38.43
CA TYR A 160 23.89 -11.52 -37.36
C TYR A 160 24.82 -11.65 -36.18
N ASP A 161 25.15 -10.48 -35.66
CA ASP A 161 25.80 -10.30 -34.40
C ASP A 161 25.16 -11.21 -33.34
N GLU A 162 25.95 -11.81 -32.47
CA GLU A 162 25.52 -12.67 -31.38
C GLU A 162 24.53 -11.92 -30.46
N ALA A 163 24.65 -10.61 -30.36
CA ALA A 163 23.71 -9.75 -29.62
C ALA A 163 22.26 -9.85 -30.15
N PHE A 164 22.08 -9.79 -31.47
CA PHE A 164 20.75 -9.97 -32.09
C PHE A 164 20.16 -11.34 -31.82
N ARG A 165 20.96 -12.39 -31.99
CA ARG A 165 20.50 -13.77 -31.73
C ARG A 165 20.09 -13.96 -30.29
N CYS A 166 20.83 -13.37 -29.35
CA CYS A 166 20.52 -13.40 -27.94
C CYS A 166 19.19 -12.68 -27.64
N GLU A 167 19.00 -11.45 -28.15
CA GLU A 167 17.78 -10.69 -27.96
C GLU A 167 16.54 -11.37 -28.57
N LEU A 168 16.69 -11.94 -29.77
CA LEU A 168 15.61 -12.70 -30.41
C LEU A 168 15.25 -13.96 -29.61
N ARG A 169 16.25 -14.70 -29.13
CA ARG A 169 16.01 -15.87 -28.28
C ARG A 169 15.28 -15.49 -26.98
N GLU A 170 15.75 -14.48 -26.29
CA GLU A 170 15.10 -13.96 -25.09
C GLU A 170 13.64 -13.49 -25.33
N PHE A 171 13.38 -12.89 -26.50
CA PHE A 171 12.03 -12.52 -26.88
C PHE A 171 11.13 -13.74 -27.09
N ILE A 172 11.61 -14.72 -27.88
CA ILE A 172 10.86 -15.95 -28.17
C ILE A 172 10.58 -16.70 -26.86
N GLU A 173 11.54 -16.84 -25.97
CA GLU A 173 11.37 -17.45 -24.65
C GLU A 173 10.35 -16.68 -23.81
N THR A 174 10.45 -15.35 -23.74
CA THR A 174 9.49 -14.52 -23.02
C THR A 174 8.07 -14.71 -23.54
N MET A 175 7.89 -14.80 -24.85
CA MET A 175 6.57 -15.00 -25.46
C MET A 175 6.01 -16.40 -25.25
N ARG A 176 6.88 -17.42 -25.22
CA ARG A 176 6.49 -18.80 -24.90
C ARG A 176 6.12 -19.01 -23.44
N GLU A 177 6.82 -18.30 -22.54
CA GLU A 177 6.62 -18.37 -21.10
C GLU A 177 5.56 -17.37 -20.59
N LEU A 178 4.91 -16.65 -21.50
CA LEU A 178 3.88 -15.66 -21.13
C LEU A 178 2.77 -16.35 -20.32
N CYS A 179 2.62 -15.91 -19.07
CA CYS A 179 1.69 -16.49 -18.12
C CYS A 179 0.61 -15.47 -17.69
N PRO A 180 -0.47 -15.93 -17.05
CA PRO A 180 -1.55 -15.04 -16.61
C PRO A 180 -1.08 -13.89 -15.71
N ASN A 181 -0.01 -14.07 -14.93
CA ASN A 181 0.55 -13.05 -14.07
C ASN A 181 1.35 -11.97 -14.82
N ASP A 182 1.60 -12.15 -16.11
CA ASP A 182 2.26 -11.16 -16.96
C ASP A 182 1.31 -10.11 -17.51
N VAL A 183 0.02 -10.26 -17.28
CA VAL A 183 -1.01 -9.28 -17.63
C VAL A 183 -1.84 -8.91 -16.41
N TYR A 184 -2.18 -7.65 -16.29
CA TYR A 184 -3.02 -7.14 -15.22
C TYR A 184 -4.01 -6.12 -15.74
N LEU A 185 -5.19 -6.12 -15.18
CA LEU A 185 -6.21 -5.13 -15.51
C LEU A 185 -5.80 -3.77 -14.92
N GLY A 186 -5.92 -2.72 -15.71
CA GLY A 186 -5.66 -1.35 -15.25
C GLY A 186 -6.67 -0.92 -14.20
N LEU A 187 -6.39 -1.19 -12.93
CA LEU A 187 -7.21 -0.79 -11.79
C LEU A 187 -6.52 0.33 -11.02
N ARG A 188 -7.27 1.33 -10.60
CA ARG A 188 -6.77 2.44 -9.79
C ARG A 188 -7.67 2.71 -8.60
N GLN A 189 -7.03 2.86 -7.45
CA GLN A 189 -7.69 3.30 -6.23
C GLN A 189 -7.92 4.81 -6.29
N LYS A 190 -9.12 5.27 -5.89
CA LYS A 190 -9.50 6.68 -5.91
C LYS A 190 -10.14 7.13 -4.60
N GLY A 191 -9.82 8.37 -4.25
CA GLY A 191 -10.44 9.09 -3.14
C GLY A 191 -9.98 8.67 -1.75
N VAL A 192 -8.92 7.88 -1.61
CA VAL A 192 -8.36 7.50 -0.30
C VAL A 192 -7.52 8.64 0.25
N ASP A 193 -6.52 9.10 -0.49
CA ASP A 193 -5.59 10.16 -0.08
C ASP A 193 -6.33 11.46 0.20
N MET A 194 -7.31 11.79 -0.66
CA MET A 194 -8.17 12.95 -0.43
C MET A 194 -8.94 12.85 0.90
N ARG A 195 -9.43 11.67 1.29
CA ARG A 195 -10.13 11.48 2.57
C ARG A 195 -9.18 11.64 3.75
N ILE A 196 -7.96 11.11 3.65
CA ILE A 196 -6.92 11.31 4.68
C ILE A 196 -6.67 12.82 4.85
N GLY A 197 -6.39 13.53 3.77
CA GLY A 197 -6.13 14.96 3.80
C GLY A 197 -7.31 15.79 4.37
N LEU A 198 -8.53 15.48 3.97
CA LEU A 198 -9.74 16.15 4.48
C LEU A 198 -10.00 15.87 5.96
N ASP A 199 -9.82 14.63 6.41
CA ASP A 199 -9.98 14.28 7.83
C ASP A 199 -8.90 14.96 8.69
N ILE A 200 -7.63 15.01 8.23
CA ILE A 200 -6.56 15.77 8.88
C ILE A 200 -6.97 17.25 8.97
N ALA A 201 -7.33 17.87 7.87
CA ALA A 201 -7.72 19.29 7.86
C ALA A 201 -8.92 19.56 8.76
N SER A 202 -9.95 18.72 8.71
CA SER A 202 -11.15 18.87 9.54
C SER A 202 -10.85 18.77 11.03
N MET A 203 -10.07 17.76 11.46
CA MET A 203 -9.72 17.58 12.87
C MET A 203 -8.82 18.71 13.38
N THR A 204 -7.91 19.17 12.55
CA THR A 204 -7.01 20.28 12.84
C THR A 204 -7.80 21.58 13.05
N LEU A 205 -8.57 22.01 12.05
CA LEU A 205 -9.29 23.30 12.08
C LEU A 205 -10.41 23.33 13.13
N LYS A 206 -10.94 22.18 13.50
CA LYS A 206 -11.94 22.06 14.59
C LYS A 206 -11.33 21.82 15.96
N HIS A 207 -10.01 21.81 16.08
CA HIS A 207 -9.28 21.52 17.33
C HIS A 207 -9.79 20.27 18.05
N GLN A 208 -10.07 19.20 17.26
CA GLN A 208 -10.60 17.95 17.81
C GLN A 208 -9.54 17.05 18.41
N VAL A 209 -8.28 17.26 18.04
CA VAL A 209 -7.13 16.46 18.47
C VAL A 209 -5.95 17.35 18.84
N ASP A 210 -5.09 16.84 19.71
CA ASP A 210 -3.85 17.48 20.09
C ASP A 210 -2.65 16.87 19.34
N THR A 211 -2.80 15.61 18.89
CA THR A 211 -1.77 14.88 18.11
C THR A 211 -2.43 14.08 17.00
N LEU A 212 -1.86 14.16 15.82
CA LEU A 212 -2.17 13.32 14.65
C LEU A 212 -0.99 12.39 14.40
N ILE A 213 -1.28 11.10 14.21
CA ILE A 213 -0.30 10.09 13.80
C ILE A 213 -0.73 9.54 12.46
N LEU A 214 0.07 9.76 11.44
CA LEU A 214 -0.19 9.24 10.10
C LEU A 214 0.73 8.07 9.79
N VAL A 215 0.14 6.93 9.46
CA VAL A 215 0.86 5.71 9.06
C VAL A 215 0.85 5.61 7.55
N THR A 216 1.91 6.12 6.93
CA THR A 216 2.11 6.16 5.46
C THR A 216 3.57 6.39 5.12
N GLY A 217 3.94 6.18 3.87
CA GLY A 217 5.23 6.57 3.30
C GLY A 217 5.09 7.56 2.14
N ASP A 218 3.90 8.12 1.94
CA ASP A 218 3.58 8.98 0.81
C ASP A 218 3.82 10.46 1.13
N SER A 219 4.53 11.15 0.25
CA SER A 219 4.83 12.59 0.35
C SER A 219 3.65 13.50 -0.02
N ASP A 220 2.60 12.97 -0.63
CA ASP A 220 1.42 13.76 -1.01
C ASP A 220 0.71 14.37 0.22
N PHE A 221 1.04 13.91 1.43
CA PHE A 221 0.50 14.45 2.68
C PHE A 221 1.26 15.64 3.27
N VAL A 222 2.34 16.10 2.65
CA VAL A 222 3.09 17.30 3.08
C VAL A 222 2.19 18.52 3.30
N PRO A 223 1.24 18.88 2.41
CA PRO A 223 0.34 20.00 2.64
C PRO A 223 -0.52 19.84 3.90
N ALA A 224 -0.99 18.61 4.17
CA ALA A 224 -1.81 18.33 5.36
C ALA A 224 -0.96 18.40 6.66
N ALA A 225 0.28 17.94 6.64
CA ALA A 225 1.22 18.07 7.75
C ALA A 225 1.52 19.55 8.05
N LYS A 226 1.82 20.34 7.03
CA LYS A 226 2.04 21.80 7.16
C LYS A 226 0.84 22.50 7.79
N LEU A 227 -0.38 22.13 7.39
CA LEU A 227 -1.59 22.69 7.98
C LEU A 227 -1.70 22.34 9.46
N ALA A 228 -1.55 21.07 9.82
CA ALA A 228 -1.67 20.61 11.20
C ALA A 228 -0.68 21.33 12.13
N ARG A 229 0.59 21.42 11.75
CA ARG A 229 1.63 22.10 12.52
C ARG A 229 1.36 23.60 12.67
N ARG A 230 0.92 24.27 11.61
CA ARG A 230 0.59 25.71 11.66
C ARG A 230 -0.54 25.99 12.65
N GLU A 231 -1.49 25.10 12.78
CA GLU A 231 -2.63 25.22 13.71
C GLU A 231 -2.30 24.67 15.12
N GLY A 232 -1.04 24.31 15.38
CA GLY A 232 -0.57 23.86 16.70
C GLY A 232 -0.92 22.41 17.05
N VAL A 233 -1.28 21.57 16.07
CA VAL A 233 -1.47 20.15 16.25
C VAL A 233 -0.16 19.43 15.98
N GLU A 234 0.31 18.61 16.93
CA GLU A 234 1.50 17.78 16.73
C GLU A 234 1.25 16.73 15.65
N PHE A 235 2.12 16.67 14.67
CA PHE A 235 2.00 15.73 13.54
C PHE A 235 3.16 14.73 13.53
N LEU A 236 2.85 13.46 13.83
CA LEU A 236 3.81 12.36 13.83
C LEU A 236 3.59 11.45 12.62
N LEU A 237 4.69 10.97 12.05
CA LEU A 237 4.69 10.04 10.93
C LEU A 237 5.20 8.67 11.37
N ASP A 238 4.48 7.60 11.03
CA ASP A 238 4.99 6.23 11.09
C ASP A 238 5.15 5.67 9.66
N PRO A 239 6.35 5.68 9.10
CA PRO A 239 6.61 5.12 7.78
C PRO A 239 6.84 3.60 7.80
N LEU A 240 6.59 2.92 8.90
CA LEU A 240 6.81 1.48 9.04
C LEU A 240 8.21 1.06 8.55
N TRP A 241 9.24 1.81 8.98
CA TRP A 241 10.63 1.63 8.60
C TRP A 241 10.92 1.79 7.09
N GLN A 242 9.99 2.36 6.33
CA GLN A 242 10.29 2.79 4.96
C GLN A 242 11.04 4.12 5.01
N GLN A 243 11.98 4.29 4.09
CA GLN A 243 12.60 5.59 3.87
C GLN A 243 11.56 6.57 3.35
N VAL A 244 11.51 7.75 3.91
CA VAL A 244 10.63 8.85 3.51
C VAL A 244 11.41 9.92 2.78
N SER A 245 10.71 10.75 2.01
CA SER A 245 11.33 11.89 1.34
C SER A 245 11.79 12.93 2.35
N ASP A 246 12.86 13.66 2.03
CA ASP A 246 13.35 14.75 2.86
C ASP A 246 12.28 15.80 3.11
N GLU A 247 11.48 16.11 2.09
CA GLU A 247 10.38 17.06 2.19
C GLU A 247 9.32 16.65 3.23
N LEU A 248 8.92 15.37 3.26
CA LEU A 248 7.96 14.90 4.26
C LEU A 248 8.59 14.91 5.66
N ASN A 249 9.86 14.51 5.78
CA ASN A 249 10.58 14.50 7.05
C ASN A 249 10.73 15.90 7.65
N GLU A 250 10.94 16.92 6.83
CA GLU A 250 11.05 18.32 7.25
C GLU A 250 9.74 18.87 7.85
N HIS A 251 8.61 18.35 7.35
CA HIS A 251 7.29 18.89 7.67
C HIS A 251 6.47 18.09 8.69
N VAL A 252 7.10 17.15 9.39
CA VAL A 252 6.51 16.45 10.53
C VAL A 252 7.24 16.84 11.82
N ASP A 253 6.59 16.68 12.98
CA ASP A 253 7.21 16.95 14.29
C ASP A 253 8.05 15.76 14.77
N GLY A 254 7.84 14.58 14.19
CA GLY A 254 8.66 13.41 14.46
C GLY A 254 8.31 12.22 13.59
N VAL A 255 9.32 11.37 13.33
CA VAL A 255 9.19 10.11 12.63
C VAL A 255 9.37 8.98 13.62
N VAL A 256 8.36 8.13 13.79
CA VAL A 256 8.32 7.12 14.85
C VAL A 256 7.69 5.83 14.32
N SER A 257 8.50 4.79 14.13
CA SER A 257 7.98 3.44 13.87
C SER A 257 7.94 2.64 15.16
N VAL A 258 6.75 2.21 15.56
CA VAL A 258 6.53 1.51 16.84
C VAL A 258 6.68 0.00 16.75
N PHE A 259 6.64 -0.58 15.55
CA PHE A 259 7.02 -1.98 15.36
C PHE A 259 8.55 -2.13 15.33
N PRO A 260 9.09 -3.30 15.69
CA PRO A 260 10.52 -3.57 15.57
C PRO A 260 11.04 -3.33 14.15
N LYS A 261 12.28 -2.87 14.07
CA LYS A 261 12.93 -2.72 12.76
C LYS A 261 13.13 -4.11 12.14
N PRO A 262 12.77 -4.32 10.88
CA PRO A 262 13.04 -5.58 10.20
C PRO A 262 14.54 -5.88 10.24
N ALA A 263 14.91 -7.12 10.54
CA ALA A 263 16.29 -7.55 10.47
C ALA A 263 16.79 -7.50 9.01
N ALA A 264 18.06 -7.18 8.82
CA ALA A 264 18.68 -7.08 7.48
C ALA A 264 18.54 -8.37 6.65
N ASN A 265 18.31 -9.52 7.29
CA ASN A 265 18.17 -10.83 6.69
C ASN A 265 16.73 -11.35 6.58
N GLY A 266 15.71 -10.47 6.66
CA GLY A 266 14.31 -10.87 6.43
C GLY A 266 13.65 -11.70 7.54
N GLN A 267 14.29 -11.87 8.70
CA GLN A 267 13.66 -12.49 9.86
C GLN A 267 12.99 -11.39 10.72
N SER A 268 11.67 -11.42 10.81
CA SER A 268 10.90 -10.54 11.69
C SER A 268 10.94 -11.07 13.12
N LEU A 269 11.17 -10.17 14.07
CA LEU A 269 11.16 -10.45 15.49
C LEU A 269 10.01 -9.68 16.15
N ILE A 270 8.82 -10.26 16.18
CA ILE A 270 7.85 -9.93 17.23
C ILE A 270 7.58 -11.23 18.00
N ALA A 271 8.20 -11.36 19.16
CA ALA A 271 7.67 -12.19 20.21
C ALA A 271 6.50 -11.43 20.87
N ALA A 272 5.49 -12.19 21.28
CA ALA A 272 4.22 -11.75 21.86
C ALA A 272 4.36 -10.68 22.96
#